data_2a26512eb67fcee96f539f28c24ebbb9
#
_entry.id   2a26512eb67fcee96f539f28c24ebbb9
#
_cell.length_a   1.000
_cell.length_b   1.000
_cell.length_c   1.000
_cell.angle_alpha   90.00
_cell.angle_beta   90.00
_cell.angle_gamma   90.00
#
_symmetry.space_group_name_H-M   'P 1'
#
loop_
_entity.id
_entity.type
_entity.pdbx_description
1 polymer ?
#
loop_
_entity_poly.entity_id
_entity_poly.type
_entity_poly.pdbx_seq_one_letter_code
_entity_poly.pdbx_strand_id
1 'polypeptide(L)'
;MKTLIFSLVLACTALAASAADFRLDSPDFAPGGAIANKFVYKGFGCSGDNISPSLIWSGAPAGTKSFALLVHDADAPTGGAGWWHWVVYNIPASATKIAQGSGTADGAGLPAGSVQGRTDFGSPGWGGPCPPVGHGKHHYRFTLHALKVEKLEIPDGATAALIGYVVNDNSIATAKLLGLYGR
;
A
#
# COMPACT_ATOMS: atom_id res chain seq x y z
N MET A 1 16.78 -8.20 -72.02
CA MET A 1 17.31 -7.78 -70.70
C MET A 1 16.17 -7.71 -69.73
N LYS A 2 16.03 -8.64 -68.76
CA LYS A 2 15.00 -8.67 -67.70
C LYS A 2 15.60 -8.17 -66.42
N THR A 3 15.17 -7.00 -65.96
CA THR A 3 15.64 -6.38 -64.70
C THR A 3 14.83 -6.99 -63.57
N LEU A 4 15.49 -7.74 -62.67
CA LEU A 4 14.90 -8.18 -61.41
C LEU A 4 15.01 -7.04 -60.39
N ILE A 5 13.87 -6.59 -59.86
CA ILE A 5 13.78 -5.66 -58.75
C ILE A 5 13.70 -6.50 -57.46
N PHE A 6 14.73 -6.46 -56.64
CA PHE A 6 14.72 -7.07 -55.31
C PHE A 6 14.11 -6.08 -54.30
N SER A 7 12.89 -6.37 -53.83
CA SER A 7 12.26 -5.60 -52.74
C SER A 7 12.81 -6.10 -51.40
N LEU A 8 13.54 -5.26 -50.72
CA LEU A 8 14.05 -5.50 -49.33
C LEU A 8 12.92 -5.20 -48.35
N VAL A 9 12.34 -6.24 -47.75
CA VAL A 9 11.34 -6.10 -46.70
C VAL A 9 12.09 -5.94 -45.37
N LEU A 10 12.07 -4.71 -44.80
CA LEU A 10 12.61 -4.40 -43.51
C LEU A 10 11.63 -4.87 -42.42
N ALA A 11 11.90 -6.01 -41.79
CA ALA A 11 11.11 -6.51 -40.69
C ALA A 11 11.46 -5.71 -39.41
N CYS A 12 10.55 -4.82 -39.03
CA CYS A 12 10.66 -4.08 -37.77
C CYS A 12 10.23 -5.00 -36.61
N THR A 13 11.17 -5.61 -35.89
CA THR A 13 10.89 -6.36 -34.66
C THR A 13 10.62 -5.38 -33.53
N ALA A 14 9.35 -5.19 -33.17
CA ALA A 14 8.98 -4.48 -31.95
C ALA A 14 9.42 -5.32 -30.75
N LEU A 15 10.42 -4.85 -30.01
CA LEU A 15 10.72 -5.40 -28.68
C LEU A 15 9.53 -5.06 -27.78
N ALA A 16 8.75 -6.06 -27.42
CA ALA A 16 7.76 -5.93 -26.33
C ALA A 16 8.54 -5.71 -25.03
N ALA A 17 8.55 -4.48 -24.53
CA ALA A 17 9.04 -4.19 -23.18
C ALA A 17 8.14 -4.97 -22.20
N SER A 18 8.69 -5.97 -21.52
CA SER A 18 8.02 -6.64 -20.41
C SER A 18 7.69 -5.57 -19.37
N ALA A 19 6.40 -5.38 -19.09
CA ALA A 19 5.99 -4.52 -17.98
C ALA A 19 6.61 -5.12 -16.70
N ALA A 20 7.40 -4.32 -15.99
CA ALA A 20 7.94 -4.74 -14.71
C ALA A 20 6.77 -5.02 -13.75
N ASP A 21 6.86 -6.11 -12.96
CA ASP A 21 5.83 -6.44 -11.98
C ASP A 21 5.68 -5.30 -10.97
N PHE A 22 4.44 -4.88 -10.73
CA PHE A 22 4.14 -3.91 -9.68
C PHE A 22 4.39 -4.56 -8.31
N ARG A 23 5.37 -4.05 -7.56
CA ARG A 23 5.86 -4.61 -6.29
C ARG A 23 5.79 -3.60 -5.17
N LEU A 24 5.50 -4.11 -3.96
CA LEU A 24 5.57 -3.41 -2.69
C LEU A 24 6.46 -4.19 -1.75
N ASP A 25 7.48 -3.55 -1.22
CA ASP A 25 8.46 -4.13 -0.32
C ASP A 25 8.67 -3.24 0.91
N SER A 26 9.31 -3.78 1.94
CA SER A 26 9.78 -3.03 3.11
C SER A 26 11.22 -3.42 3.45
N PRO A 27 12.11 -2.46 3.74
CA PRO A 27 13.42 -2.77 4.32
C PRO A 27 13.33 -3.20 5.79
N ASP A 28 12.17 -3.05 6.42
CA ASP A 28 11.97 -3.30 7.85
C ASP A 28 11.53 -4.74 8.16
N PHE A 29 10.94 -5.45 7.20
CA PHE A 29 10.55 -6.87 7.31
C PHE A 29 10.39 -7.49 5.92
N ALA A 30 10.73 -8.77 5.81
CA ALA A 30 10.55 -9.53 4.57
C ALA A 30 9.07 -9.89 4.34
N PRO A 31 8.64 -10.17 3.10
CA PRO A 31 7.30 -10.70 2.81
C PRO A 31 6.99 -11.96 3.64
N GLY A 32 5.90 -11.95 4.40
CA GLY A 32 5.54 -13.00 5.35
C GLY A 32 6.42 -13.06 6.60
N GLY A 33 7.30 -12.08 6.78
CA GLY A 33 8.18 -11.97 7.95
C GLY A 33 7.53 -11.32 9.15
N ALA A 34 8.21 -11.42 10.30
CA ALA A 34 7.74 -10.83 11.55
C ALA A 34 7.90 -9.31 11.55
N ILE A 35 6.86 -8.60 11.99
CA ILE A 35 6.89 -7.17 12.26
C ILE A 35 7.58 -6.96 13.62
N ALA A 36 8.65 -6.14 13.66
CA ALA A 36 9.41 -5.89 14.88
C ALA A 36 8.64 -5.02 15.89
N ASN A 37 8.99 -5.16 17.18
CA ASN A 37 8.26 -4.51 18.27
C ASN A 37 8.19 -2.97 18.18
N LYS A 38 9.19 -2.31 17.58
CA LYS A 38 9.16 -0.84 17.38
C LYS A 38 7.96 -0.37 16.52
N PHE A 39 7.41 -1.24 15.69
CA PHE A 39 6.23 -0.95 14.85
C PHE A 39 4.90 -1.28 15.52
N VAL A 40 4.92 -2.03 16.63
CA VAL A 40 3.75 -2.46 17.40
C VAL A 40 3.08 -1.27 18.04
N TYR A 41 1.76 -1.33 18.20
CA TYR A 41 0.94 -0.30 18.81
C TYR A 41 1.38 0.03 20.23
N LYS A 42 1.23 1.29 20.63
CA LYS A 42 1.44 1.76 21.99
C LYS A 42 0.09 2.00 22.66
N GLY A 43 -0.47 0.96 23.23
CA GLY A 43 -1.81 0.97 23.83
C GLY A 43 -2.45 -0.41 23.77
N PHE A 44 -3.64 -0.56 24.30
CA PHE A 44 -4.39 -1.83 24.39
C PHE A 44 -3.60 -2.98 25.01
N GLY A 45 -2.68 -2.66 25.95
CA GLY A 45 -1.78 -3.64 26.57
C GLY A 45 -0.57 -4.02 25.69
N CYS A 46 -0.35 -3.35 24.57
CA CYS A 46 0.88 -3.41 23.80
C CYS A 46 1.84 -2.27 24.15
N SER A 47 3.15 -2.52 24.02
CA SER A 47 4.22 -1.62 24.46
C SER A 47 5.25 -1.34 23.35
N GLY A 48 4.82 -1.35 22.09
CA GLY A 48 5.66 -0.92 20.98
C GLY A 48 5.82 0.60 20.91
N ASP A 49 6.63 1.08 19.97
CA ASP A 49 6.85 2.52 19.77
C ASP A 49 5.84 3.13 18.81
N ASN A 50 5.01 2.30 18.16
CA ASN A 50 4.02 2.70 17.16
C ASN A 50 4.61 3.48 15.97
N ILE A 51 5.84 3.16 15.57
CA ILE A 51 6.51 3.74 14.41
C ILE A 51 5.96 3.05 13.15
N SER A 52 5.57 3.78 12.11
CA SER A 52 5.18 3.17 10.85
C SER A 52 6.39 2.60 10.12
N PRO A 53 6.29 1.43 9.47
CA PRO A 53 7.38 0.87 8.69
C PRO A 53 7.67 1.70 7.44
N SER A 54 8.90 1.62 6.94
CA SER A 54 9.26 2.10 5.62
C SER A 54 8.69 1.19 4.55
N LEU A 55 8.17 1.78 3.48
CA LEU A 55 7.65 1.06 2.32
C LEU A 55 8.29 1.61 1.05
N ILE A 56 8.63 0.72 0.12
CA ILE A 56 9.17 1.05 -1.20
C ILE A 56 8.40 0.29 -2.27
N TRP A 57 8.24 0.88 -3.44
CA TRP A 57 7.56 0.22 -4.56
C TRP A 57 8.13 0.58 -5.90
N SER A 58 7.88 -0.29 -6.87
CA SER A 58 8.34 -0.15 -8.26
C SER A 58 7.40 -0.85 -9.22
N GLY A 59 7.58 -0.62 -10.51
CA GLY A 59 6.84 -1.32 -11.56
C GLY A 59 5.37 -0.93 -11.66
N ALA A 60 4.99 0.26 -11.19
CA ALA A 60 3.63 0.74 -11.36
C ALA A 60 3.23 0.75 -12.84
N PRO A 61 2.01 0.30 -13.20
CA PRO A 61 1.60 0.21 -14.60
C PRO A 61 1.47 1.60 -15.23
N ALA A 62 1.59 1.63 -16.56
CA ALA A 62 1.27 2.83 -17.33
C ALA A 62 -0.17 3.29 -17.05
N GLY A 63 -0.39 4.61 -16.98
CA GLY A 63 -1.68 5.19 -16.62
C GLY A 63 -1.90 5.38 -15.12
N THR A 64 -0.93 5.01 -14.27
CA THR A 64 -0.98 5.35 -12.84
C THR A 64 -0.87 6.86 -12.66
N LYS A 65 -1.87 7.45 -12.01
CA LYS A 65 -1.94 8.89 -11.73
C LYS A 65 -1.74 9.23 -10.26
N SER A 66 -2.03 8.29 -9.36
CA SER A 66 -1.75 8.39 -7.92
C SER A 66 -1.70 6.99 -7.31
N PHE A 67 -1.38 6.93 -6.00
CA PHE A 67 -1.45 5.68 -5.24
C PHE A 67 -2.32 5.83 -4.00
N ALA A 68 -2.79 4.70 -3.47
CA ALA A 68 -3.34 4.58 -2.13
C ALA A 68 -2.74 3.35 -1.43
N LEU A 69 -2.46 3.48 -0.14
CA LEU A 69 -1.98 2.41 0.73
C LEU A 69 -3.06 2.07 1.75
N LEU A 70 -3.45 0.80 1.80
CA LEU A 70 -4.39 0.27 2.76
C LEU A 70 -3.71 -0.84 3.58
N VAL A 71 -3.72 -0.73 4.91
CA VAL A 71 -3.19 -1.76 5.81
C VAL A 71 -4.31 -2.31 6.66
N HIS A 72 -4.57 -3.62 6.52
CA HIS A 72 -5.71 -4.29 7.12
C HIS A 72 -5.31 -5.63 7.74
N ASP A 73 -5.80 -5.89 8.95
CA ASP A 73 -5.74 -7.17 9.65
C ASP A 73 -7.10 -7.86 9.56
N ALA A 74 -7.20 -8.90 8.74
CA ALA A 74 -8.43 -9.65 8.58
C ALA A 74 -8.65 -10.69 9.68
N ASP A 75 -7.64 -10.98 10.50
CA ASP A 75 -7.71 -11.97 11.58
C ASP A 75 -8.22 -11.35 12.90
N ALA A 76 -8.36 -10.02 12.95
CA ALA A 76 -8.90 -9.34 14.12
C ALA A 76 -10.32 -9.87 14.46
N PRO A 77 -10.61 -10.17 15.74
CA PRO A 77 -11.87 -10.84 16.16
C PRO A 77 -13.07 -9.87 16.19
N THR A 78 -13.37 -9.25 15.07
CA THR A 78 -14.41 -8.22 14.90
C THR A 78 -15.68 -8.75 14.21
N GLY A 79 -15.86 -10.07 14.16
CA GLY A 79 -17.00 -10.69 13.47
C GLY A 79 -16.87 -10.67 11.95
N GLY A 80 -15.65 -10.61 11.42
CA GLY A 80 -15.36 -10.67 9.99
C GLY A 80 -15.02 -9.32 9.34
N ALA A 81 -15.18 -8.19 10.04
CA ALA A 81 -14.82 -6.86 9.51
C ALA A 81 -13.30 -6.64 9.44
N GLY A 82 -12.52 -7.35 10.27
CA GLY A 82 -11.09 -7.11 10.44
C GLY A 82 -10.81 -5.79 11.14
N TRP A 83 -9.58 -5.26 10.98
CA TRP A 83 -9.14 -4.03 11.60
C TRP A 83 -8.24 -3.24 10.67
N TRP A 84 -8.57 -1.97 10.45
CA TRP A 84 -7.79 -1.06 9.61
C TRP A 84 -6.70 -0.38 10.42
N HIS A 85 -5.44 -0.59 10.02
CA HIS A 85 -4.25 -0.12 10.70
C HIS A 85 -3.68 1.16 10.11
N TRP A 86 -3.79 1.35 8.79
CA TRP A 86 -3.32 2.55 8.10
C TRP A 86 -4.06 2.73 6.78
N VAL A 87 -4.47 3.95 6.51
CA VAL A 87 -5.18 4.33 5.30
C VAL A 87 -4.56 5.61 4.78
N VAL A 88 -3.89 5.56 3.62
CA VAL A 88 -3.28 6.72 2.96
C VAL A 88 -3.74 6.74 1.51
N TYR A 89 -4.19 7.88 1.04
CA TYR A 89 -4.62 8.06 -0.35
C TYR A 89 -4.11 9.39 -0.93
N ASN A 90 -4.32 9.59 -2.24
CA ASN A 90 -3.77 10.74 -2.96
C ASN A 90 -2.24 10.83 -2.87
N ILE A 91 -1.55 9.69 -2.77
CA ILE A 91 -0.11 9.62 -2.85
C ILE A 91 0.29 9.93 -4.30
N PRO A 92 1.15 10.93 -4.57
CA PRO A 92 1.46 11.33 -5.95
C PRO A 92 2.14 10.22 -6.75
N ALA A 93 1.87 10.14 -8.05
CA ALA A 93 2.45 9.14 -8.94
C ALA A 93 4.00 9.15 -9.00
N SER A 94 4.62 10.28 -8.66
CA SER A 94 6.08 10.41 -8.57
C SER A 94 6.69 9.77 -7.32
N ALA A 95 5.87 9.43 -6.32
CA ALA A 95 6.35 8.77 -5.12
C ALA A 95 6.71 7.31 -5.39
N THR A 96 7.83 6.87 -4.81
CA THR A 96 8.31 5.48 -4.87
C THR A 96 8.53 4.89 -3.48
N LYS A 97 8.24 5.65 -2.43
CA LYS A 97 8.43 5.24 -1.04
C LYS A 97 7.60 6.06 -0.07
N ILE A 98 7.37 5.49 1.10
CA ILE A 98 7.01 6.16 2.35
C ILE A 98 8.13 5.86 3.35
N ALA A 99 8.71 6.87 3.97
CA ALA A 99 9.78 6.69 4.93
C ALA A 99 9.27 6.11 6.26
N GLN A 100 10.14 5.42 7.00
CA GLN A 100 9.83 4.96 8.36
C GLN A 100 9.41 6.14 9.24
N GLY A 101 8.37 5.96 10.04
CA GLY A 101 7.88 6.99 10.95
C GLY A 101 6.97 8.05 10.30
N SER A 102 6.72 7.99 8.98
CA SER A 102 5.86 8.96 8.29
C SER A 102 4.37 8.84 8.64
N GLY A 103 3.96 7.75 9.30
CA GLY A 103 2.57 7.49 9.68
C GLY A 103 2.13 8.20 10.96
N THR A 104 2.66 9.37 11.28
CA THR A 104 2.17 10.24 12.36
C THR A 104 0.76 10.73 12.07
N ALA A 105 -0.03 11.07 13.09
CA ALA A 105 -1.43 11.47 12.91
C ALA A 105 -1.60 12.70 12.02
N ASP A 106 -0.61 13.61 12.02
CA ASP A 106 -0.57 14.82 11.18
C ASP A 106 -0.10 14.54 9.73
N GLY A 107 0.49 13.35 9.47
CA GLY A 107 0.98 12.96 8.16
C GLY A 107 2.16 13.77 7.63
N ALA A 108 2.86 14.53 8.47
CA ALA A 108 3.92 15.46 8.06
C ALA A 108 5.08 14.79 7.29
N GLY A 109 5.32 13.49 7.51
CA GLY A 109 6.36 12.72 6.82
C GLY A 109 5.92 12.03 5.52
N LEU A 110 4.67 12.15 5.12
CA LEU A 110 4.15 11.54 3.89
C LEU A 110 4.55 12.34 2.64
N PRO A 111 4.56 11.71 1.44
CA PRO A 111 4.71 12.43 0.19
C PRO A 111 3.70 13.58 0.09
N ALA A 112 4.14 14.76 -0.35
CA ALA A 112 3.31 15.96 -0.42
C ALA A 112 2.00 15.71 -1.21
N GLY A 113 0.88 16.16 -0.67
CA GLY A 113 -0.46 15.93 -1.24
C GLY A 113 -1.17 14.67 -0.76
N SER A 114 -0.45 13.76 -0.07
CA SER A 114 -1.08 12.58 0.53
C SER A 114 -2.02 12.96 1.67
N VAL A 115 -3.08 12.17 1.82
CA VAL A 115 -4.09 12.34 2.88
C VAL A 115 -4.21 11.03 3.65
N GLN A 116 -4.37 11.11 4.97
CA GLN A 116 -4.66 9.95 5.81
C GLN A 116 -6.14 9.89 6.18
N GLY A 117 -6.74 8.72 5.99
CA GLY A 117 -8.06 8.39 6.51
C GLY A 117 -8.01 7.95 7.96
N ARG A 118 -9.16 8.04 8.63
CA ARG A 118 -9.34 7.51 9.98
C ARG A 118 -9.26 5.98 9.95
N THR A 119 -8.50 5.41 10.88
CA THR A 119 -8.38 3.97 11.11
C THR A 119 -9.39 3.49 12.17
N ASP A 120 -9.41 2.18 12.46
CA ASP A 120 -10.25 1.64 13.53
C ASP A 120 -9.70 1.96 14.94
N PHE A 121 -8.52 2.55 15.05
CA PHE A 121 -8.04 3.17 16.29
C PHE A 121 -8.71 4.53 16.58
N GLY A 122 -9.57 5.03 15.69
CA GLY A 122 -10.33 6.26 15.86
C GLY A 122 -9.63 7.54 15.40
N SER A 123 -8.39 7.44 14.91
CA SER A 123 -7.58 8.55 14.41
C SER A 123 -6.94 8.23 13.06
N PRO A 124 -6.51 9.22 12.27
CA PRO A 124 -5.60 8.98 11.15
C PRO A 124 -4.21 8.57 11.65
N GLY A 125 -3.39 8.04 10.74
CA GLY A 125 -2.03 7.62 10.99
C GLY A 125 -1.88 6.10 11.15
N TRP A 126 -0.65 5.68 11.44
CA TRP A 126 -0.31 4.29 11.68
C TRP A 126 -0.78 3.84 13.07
N GLY A 127 -1.59 2.79 13.11
CA GLY A 127 -1.84 2.02 14.32
C GLY A 127 -1.18 0.65 14.17
N GLY A 128 -0.14 0.40 14.94
CA GLY A 128 0.65 -0.83 14.83
C GLY A 128 -0.11 -2.10 15.23
N PRO A 129 0.46 -3.27 14.96
CA PRO A 129 -0.05 -4.55 15.44
C PRO A 129 -0.28 -4.58 16.95
N CYS A 130 -1.43 -5.11 17.37
CA CYS A 130 -1.70 -5.41 18.78
C CYS A 130 -2.81 -6.47 18.89
N PRO A 131 -2.57 -7.71 18.45
CA PRO A 131 -3.58 -8.76 18.53
C PRO A 131 -3.83 -9.15 19.99
N PRO A 132 -4.98 -9.77 20.30
CA PRO A 132 -5.21 -10.32 21.64
C PRO A 132 -4.16 -11.36 22.03
N VAL A 133 -3.82 -11.41 23.32
CA VAL A 133 -2.88 -12.41 23.85
C VAL A 133 -3.42 -13.81 23.58
N GLY A 134 -2.56 -14.70 23.07
CA GLY A 134 -2.90 -16.09 22.80
C GLY A 134 -3.64 -16.33 21.47
N HIS A 135 -3.96 -15.30 20.69
CA HIS A 135 -4.60 -15.46 19.38
C HIS A 135 -3.67 -16.03 18.30
N GLY A 136 -2.36 -16.13 18.57
CA GLY A 136 -1.37 -16.49 17.57
C GLY A 136 -0.97 -15.34 16.67
N LYS A 137 -0.46 -15.69 15.47
CA LYS A 137 -0.01 -14.67 14.51
C LYS A 137 -1.17 -14.16 13.67
N HIS A 138 -1.32 -12.84 13.62
CA HIS A 138 -2.21 -12.14 12.70
C HIS A 138 -1.46 -11.73 11.43
N HIS A 139 -2.20 -11.55 10.33
CA HIS A 139 -1.70 -11.21 9.00
C HIS A 139 -2.00 -9.76 8.66
N TYR A 140 -1.00 -8.91 8.76
CA TYR A 140 -1.10 -7.49 8.41
C TYR A 140 -0.85 -7.32 6.93
N ARG A 141 -1.92 -7.07 6.17
CA ARG A 141 -1.90 -6.95 4.71
C ARG A 141 -1.72 -5.51 4.31
N PHE A 142 -0.54 -5.18 3.79
CA PHE A 142 -0.25 -3.91 3.14
C PHE A 142 -0.62 -4.05 1.67
N THR A 143 -1.56 -3.26 1.19
CA THR A 143 -1.96 -3.23 -0.21
C THR A 143 -1.76 -1.84 -0.75
N LEU A 144 -0.86 -1.69 -1.71
CA LEU A 144 -0.66 -0.47 -2.48
C LEU A 144 -1.45 -0.58 -3.77
N HIS A 145 -2.34 0.38 -4.00
CA HIS A 145 -3.16 0.50 -5.19
C HIS A 145 -2.59 1.56 -6.12
N ALA A 146 -2.38 1.23 -7.39
CA ALA A 146 -2.13 2.18 -8.46
C ALA A 146 -3.48 2.66 -8.99
N LEU A 147 -3.72 3.97 -9.03
CA LEU A 147 -5.01 4.56 -9.32
C LEU A 147 -5.04 5.25 -10.70
N LYS A 148 -6.19 5.17 -11.37
CA LYS A 148 -6.47 5.84 -12.67
C LYS A 148 -6.76 7.33 -12.56
N VAL A 149 -6.87 7.89 -11.34
CA VAL A 149 -7.17 9.28 -11.03
C VAL A 149 -6.04 9.94 -10.26
N GLU A 150 -5.85 11.24 -10.41
CA GLU A 150 -4.84 12.00 -9.67
C GLU A 150 -5.25 12.21 -8.21
N LYS A 151 -6.56 12.38 -7.98
CA LYS A 151 -7.13 12.65 -6.68
C LYS A 151 -8.43 11.89 -6.50
N LEU A 152 -8.59 11.26 -5.35
CA LEU A 152 -9.86 10.72 -4.88
C LEU A 152 -10.61 11.80 -4.09
N GLU A 153 -11.86 12.01 -4.42
CA GLU A 153 -12.77 12.84 -3.64
C GLU A 153 -13.42 11.95 -2.56
N ILE A 154 -12.94 12.10 -1.34
CA ILE A 154 -13.41 11.33 -0.18
C ILE A 154 -14.17 12.28 0.75
N PRO A 155 -15.40 11.97 1.15
CA PRO A 155 -16.17 12.78 2.09
C PRO A 155 -15.46 12.88 3.45
N ASP A 156 -15.62 14.04 4.11
CA ASP A 156 -15.13 14.22 5.47
C ASP A 156 -15.71 13.17 6.42
N GLY A 157 -14.87 12.63 7.29
CA GLY A 157 -15.29 11.60 8.26
C GLY A 157 -15.53 10.22 7.65
N ALA A 158 -15.19 9.99 6.39
CA ALA A 158 -15.33 8.69 5.74
C ALA A 158 -14.66 7.57 6.57
N THR A 159 -15.33 6.43 6.66
CA THR A 159 -14.74 5.24 7.28
C THR A 159 -13.64 4.63 6.39
N ALA A 160 -12.72 3.88 6.98
CA ALA A 160 -11.70 3.14 6.23
C ALA A 160 -12.33 2.22 5.17
N ALA A 161 -13.47 1.61 5.48
CA ALA A 161 -14.20 0.76 4.54
C ALA A 161 -14.74 1.55 3.32
N LEU A 162 -15.29 2.75 3.53
CA LEU A 162 -15.74 3.61 2.42
C LEU A 162 -14.55 4.08 1.57
N ILE A 163 -13.44 4.48 2.20
CA ILE A 163 -12.20 4.83 1.49
C ILE A 163 -11.73 3.63 0.66
N GLY A 164 -11.70 2.43 1.26
CA GLY A 164 -11.33 1.20 0.58
C GLY A 164 -12.21 0.89 -0.64
N TYR A 165 -13.51 1.13 -0.55
CA TYR A 165 -14.44 0.99 -1.68
C TYR A 165 -14.06 1.95 -2.82
N VAL A 166 -13.89 3.24 -2.53
CA VAL A 166 -13.54 4.25 -3.55
C VAL A 166 -12.14 3.98 -4.16
N VAL A 167 -11.17 3.55 -3.34
CA VAL A 167 -9.83 3.13 -3.79
C VAL A 167 -9.94 1.96 -4.77
N ASN A 168 -10.70 0.92 -4.43
CA ASN A 168 -10.87 -0.27 -5.28
C ASN A 168 -11.52 0.07 -6.63
N ASP A 169 -12.54 0.94 -6.65
CA ASP A 169 -13.21 1.38 -7.88
C ASP A 169 -12.28 2.14 -8.84
N ASN A 170 -11.27 2.81 -8.30
CA ASN A 170 -10.28 3.57 -9.07
C ASN A 170 -8.95 2.84 -9.29
N SER A 171 -8.81 1.63 -8.79
CA SER A 171 -7.57 0.85 -8.87
C SER A 171 -7.40 0.18 -10.23
N ILE A 172 -6.23 0.33 -10.84
CA ILE A 172 -5.84 -0.36 -12.09
C ILE A 172 -4.88 -1.51 -11.84
N ALA A 173 -4.19 -1.52 -10.70
CA ALA A 173 -3.34 -2.62 -10.26
C ALA A 173 -3.09 -2.54 -8.74
N THR A 174 -2.66 -3.65 -8.15
CA THR A 174 -2.28 -3.71 -6.74
C THR A 174 -0.95 -4.42 -6.55
N ALA A 175 -0.15 -3.94 -5.59
CA ALA A 175 1.01 -4.63 -5.05
C ALA A 175 0.77 -4.92 -3.56
N LYS A 176 1.19 -6.09 -3.10
CA LYS A 176 0.88 -6.57 -1.75
C LYS A 176 2.14 -6.98 -1.00
N LEU A 177 2.19 -6.62 0.28
CA LEU A 177 3.19 -7.06 1.23
C LEU A 177 2.48 -7.59 2.47
N LEU A 178 2.93 -8.73 2.99
CA LEU A 178 2.40 -9.36 4.19
C LEU A 178 3.41 -9.25 5.33
N GLY A 179 2.97 -8.75 6.48
CA GLY A 179 3.72 -8.81 7.73
C GLY A 179 2.98 -9.66 8.76
N LEU A 180 3.70 -10.29 9.66
CA LEU A 180 3.14 -11.14 10.73
C LEU A 180 3.49 -10.58 12.10
N TYR A 181 2.54 -10.61 13.02
CA TYR A 181 2.79 -10.34 14.43
C TYR A 181 1.79 -11.12 15.31
N GLY A 182 2.25 -11.58 16.47
CA GLY A 182 1.43 -12.25 17.47
C GLY A 182 2.05 -12.14 18.84
N ARG A 183 1.25 -12.32 19.90
CA ARG A 183 1.70 -12.26 21.30
C ARG A 183 0.96 -13.24 22.21
#